data_9f72e26328c2c9eb58e79bc6cc09a2f6
#
_entry.id   9f72e26328c2c9eb58e79bc6cc09a2f6
#
_cell.length_a   1.000
_cell.length_b   1.000
_cell.length_c   1.000
_cell.angle_alpha   90.00
_cell.angle_beta   90.00
_cell.angle_gamma   90.00
#
_symmetry.space_group_name_H-M   'P 1'
#
loop_
_entity.id
_entity.type
_entity.pdbx_description
1 polymer ?
#
loop_
_entity_poly.entity_id
_entity_poly.type
_entity_poly.pdbx_seq_one_letter_code
_entity_poly.pdbx_strand_id
1 'polypeptide(L)'
;MEINLPKKLNKALEKEANDANVSLNAHIIKKLESITPPSEYIDHKVLQDGLPVLVDFLNTIPSVEVLSSDLTPDAYWWVKLNINIEHTLAWNVVQELGFVLNYISVQEPLPTVFKPVSPPPYLNGGPNEFLSWVLESTYNYIDPKWIKSMLEGRLPNPVEDESNWE
;
A
#
# COMPACT_ATOMS: atom_id res chain seq x y z
N MET A 1 -10.26 -29.98 6.04
CA MET A 1 -8.87 -29.58 6.27
C MET A 1 -8.77 -29.02 7.68
N GLU A 2 -8.09 -29.70 8.61
CA GLU A 2 -7.86 -29.18 9.96
C GLU A 2 -6.57 -28.35 9.96
N ILE A 3 -6.69 -27.09 10.33
CA ILE A 3 -5.53 -26.20 10.49
C ILE A 3 -5.05 -26.32 11.94
N ASN A 4 -3.87 -26.88 12.14
CA ASN A 4 -3.28 -27.04 13.45
C ASN A 4 -2.46 -25.80 13.81
N LEU A 5 -3.09 -24.85 14.50
CA LEU A 5 -2.43 -23.61 14.93
C LEU A 5 -1.54 -23.84 16.15
N PRO A 6 -0.37 -23.14 16.24
CA PRO A 6 0.43 -23.15 17.45
C PRO A 6 -0.39 -22.69 18.68
N LYS A 7 -0.22 -23.39 19.83
CA LYS A 7 -1.01 -23.14 21.05
C LYS A 7 -1.05 -21.66 21.50
N LYS A 8 0.04 -20.92 21.33
CA LYS A 8 0.10 -19.49 21.69
C LYS A 8 -0.79 -18.65 20.77
N LEU A 9 -0.75 -18.94 19.46
CA LEU A 9 -1.53 -18.23 18.46
C LEU A 9 -3.03 -18.52 18.64
N ASN A 10 -3.36 -19.79 18.87
CA ASN A 10 -4.76 -20.17 19.10
C ASN A 10 -5.37 -19.43 20.29
N LYS A 11 -4.65 -19.36 21.44
CA LYS A 11 -5.10 -18.62 22.63
C LYS A 11 -5.27 -17.12 22.37
N ALA A 12 -4.37 -16.52 21.58
CA ALA A 12 -4.48 -15.11 21.23
C ALA A 12 -5.73 -14.83 20.38
N LEU A 13 -5.95 -15.64 19.35
CA LEU A 13 -7.12 -15.55 18.47
C LEU A 13 -8.43 -15.83 19.22
N GLU A 14 -8.45 -16.81 20.14
CA GLU A 14 -9.62 -17.08 21.01
C GLU A 14 -9.96 -15.87 21.88
N LYS A 15 -8.97 -15.20 22.45
CA LYS A 15 -9.16 -14.00 23.24
C LYS A 15 -9.75 -12.86 22.40
N GLU A 16 -9.15 -12.57 21.24
CA GLU A 16 -9.63 -11.53 20.34
C GLU A 16 -11.07 -11.81 19.83
N ALA A 17 -11.36 -13.07 19.50
CA ALA A 17 -12.71 -13.46 19.09
C ALA A 17 -13.75 -13.25 20.21
N ASN A 18 -13.39 -13.60 21.46
CA ASN A 18 -14.25 -13.37 22.61
C ASN A 18 -14.45 -11.87 22.88
N ASP A 19 -13.38 -11.06 22.81
CA ASP A 19 -13.45 -9.61 22.98
C ASP A 19 -14.34 -8.96 21.90
N ALA A 20 -14.33 -9.51 20.66
CA ALA A 20 -15.17 -9.09 19.54
C ALA A 20 -16.60 -9.71 19.56
N ASN A 21 -16.90 -10.59 20.50
CA ASN A 21 -18.18 -11.33 20.61
C ASN A 21 -18.56 -12.12 19.34
N VAL A 22 -17.57 -12.74 18.71
CA VAL A 22 -17.72 -13.59 17.50
C VAL A 22 -17.12 -14.98 17.75
N SER A 23 -17.50 -15.97 16.92
CA SER A 23 -16.85 -17.28 17.00
C SER A 23 -15.39 -17.20 16.52
N LEU A 24 -14.51 -18.06 17.07
CA LEU A 24 -13.12 -18.16 16.66
C LEU A 24 -12.96 -18.33 15.13
N ASN A 25 -13.78 -19.19 14.53
CA ASN A 25 -13.76 -19.41 13.09
C ASN A 25 -14.14 -18.13 12.30
N ALA A 26 -15.18 -17.42 12.73
CA ALA A 26 -15.58 -16.16 12.10
C ALA A 26 -14.49 -15.09 12.24
N HIS A 27 -13.82 -15.03 13.39
CA HIS A 27 -12.71 -14.12 13.63
C HIS A 27 -11.50 -14.45 12.74
N ILE A 28 -11.15 -15.74 12.63
CA ILE A 28 -10.05 -16.19 11.76
C ILE A 28 -10.39 -15.89 10.29
N ILE A 29 -11.60 -16.19 9.84
CA ILE A 29 -12.02 -15.90 8.46
C ILE A 29 -11.90 -14.40 8.20
N LYS A 30 -12.43 -13.55 9.07
CA LYS A 30 -12.34 -12.10 8.92
C LYS A 30 -10.91 -11.60 8.88
N LYS A 31 -10.01 -12.15 9.71
CA LYS A 31 -8.57 -11.83 9.66
C LYS A 31 -7.93 -12.30 8.35
N LEU A 32 -8.23 -13.52 7.91
CA LEU A 32 -7.72 -14.03 6.65
C LEU A 32 -8.22 -13.19 5.45
N GLU A 33 -9.49 -12.81 5.44
CA GLU A 33 -10.04 -11.91 4.41
C GLU A 33 -9.36 -10.53 4.42
N SER A 34 -8.95 -10.04 5.59
CA SER A 34 -8.25 -8.75 5.70
C SER A 34 -6.80 -8.78 5.24
N ILE A 35 -6.14 -9.95 5.26
CA ILE A 35 -4.73 -10.13 4.88
C ILE A 35 -4.55 -10.85 3.55
N THR A 36 -5.59 -11.55 3.08
CA THR A 36 -5.54 -12.23 1.78
C THR A 36 -5.90 -11.22 0.70
N PRO A 37 -5.04 -11.00 -0.29
CA PRO A 37 -5.45 -10.19 -1.43
C PRO A 37 -6.72 -10.79 -2.03
N PRO A 38 -7.69 -9.96 -2.46
CA PRO A 38 -8.94 -10.44 -3.02
C PRO A 38 -8.68 -11.47 -4.13
N SER A 39 -9.52 -12.49 -4.17
CA SER A 39 -9.37 -13.71 -4.98
C SER A 39 -9.02 -13.45 -6.46
N GLU A 40 -8.42 -14.43 -7.08
CA GLU A 40 -7.81 -14.50 -8.43
C GLU A 40 -8.53 -13.83 -9.61
N TYR A 41 -9.71 -13.25 -9.42
CA TYR A 41 -10.44 -12.55 -10.47
C TYR A 41 -11.14 -11.30 -9.93
N ILE A 42 -10.51 -10.15 -10.11
CA ILE A 42 -11.17 -8.87 -9.91
C ILE A 42 -11.63 -8.33 -11.26
N ASP A 43 -12.90 -7.93 -11.35
CA ASP A 43 -13.44 -7.25 -12.50
C ASP A 43 -12.59 -5.99 -12.80
N HIS A 44 -12.19 -5.83 -14.04
CA HIS A 44 -11.44 -4.69 -14.54
C HIS A 44 -12.06 -3.34 -14.13
N LYS A 45 -13.38 -3.30 -14.02
CA LYS A 45 -14.12 -2.14 -13.53
C LYS A 45 -13.80 -1.81 -12.07
N VAL A 46 -13.62 -2.80 -11.21
CA VAL A 46 -13.25 -2.58 -9.78
C VAL A 46 -11.88 -1.92 -9.69
N LEU A 47 -10.94 -2.34 -10.53
CA LEU A 47 -9.62 -1.74 -10.62
C LEU A 47 -9.69 -0.29 -11.13
N GLN A 48 -10.48 -0.05 -12.17
CA GLN A 48 -10.71 1.30 -12.71
C GLN A 48 -11.34 2.24 -11.68
N ASP A 49 -12.34 1.77 -10.93
CA ASP A 49 -13.01 2.55 -9.89
C ASP A 49 -12.16 2.69 -8.61
N GLY A 50 -11.19 1.81 -8.43
CA GLY A 50 -10.29 1.81 -7.27
C GLY A 50 -9.08 2.72 -7.44
N LEU A 51 -8.55 2.82 -8.65
CA LEU A 51 -7.32 3.56 -8.91
C LEU A 51 -7.41 5.06 -8.56
N PRO A 52 -8.47 5.80 -8.91
CA PRO A 52 -8.64 7.18 -8.47
C PRO A 52 -8.65 7.35 -6.96
N VAL A 53 -9.25 6.42 -6.23
CA VAL A 53 -9.30 6.45 -4.75
C VAL A 53 -7.91 6.32 -4.14
N LEU A 54 -7.05 5.46 -4.71
CA LEU A 54 -5.65 5.35 -4.31
C LEU A 54 -4.87 6.62 -4.66
N VAL A 55 -5.10 7.17 -5.85
CA VAL A 55 -4.46 8.43 -6.31
C VAL A 55 -4.80 9.59 -5.38
N ASP A 56 -6.09 9.77 -5.06
CA ASP A 56 -6.54 10.83 -4.15
C ASP A 56 -5.88 10.69 -2.78
N PHE A 57 -5.80 9.47 -2.26
CA PHE A 57 -5.11 9.21 -1.00
C PHE A 57 -3.61 9.53 -1.07
N LEU A 58 -2.91 9.09 -2.11
CA LEU A 58 -1.48 9.37 -2.26
C LEU A 58 -1.18 10.89 -2.32
N ASN A 59 -2.08 11.67 -2.90
CA ASN A 59 -1.97 13.13 -2.93
C ASN A 59 -2.20 13.80 -1.57
N THR A 60 -2.69 13.08 -0.54
CA THR A 60 -2.77 13.63 0.84
C THR A 60 -1.47 13.47 1.62
N ILE A 61 -0.53 12.66 1.12
CA ILE A 61 0.77 12.44 1.76
C ILE A 61 1.65 13.68 1.59
N PRO A 62 2.29 14.20 2.64
CA PRO A 62 3.17 15.35 2.55
C PRO A 62 4.24 15.18 1.47
N SER A 63 4.54 16.21 0.73
CA SER A 63 5.53 16.24 -0.37
C SER A 63 5.22 15.37 -1.59
N VAL A 64 4.13 14.64 -1.62
CA VAL A 64 3.75 13.74 -2.73
C VAL A 64 2.81 14.46 -3.70
N GLU A 65 3.08 14.32 -4.99
CA GLU A 65 2.23 14.74 -6.10
C GLU A 65 2.11 13.58 -7.10
N VAL A 66 0.90 13.09 -7.34
CA VAL A 66 0.65 12.07 -8.37
C VAL A 66 0.66 12.73 -9.74
N LEU A 67 1.54 12.25 -10.63
CA LEU A 67 1.70 12.78 -11.99
C LEU A 67 0.79 12.07 -13.00
N SER A 68 0.66 10.76 -12.86
CA SER A 68 -0.14 9.93 -13.77
C SER A 68 -0.37 8.55 -13.16
N SER A 69 -1.43 7.92 -13.59
CA SER A 69 -1.76 6.54 -13.24
C SER A 69 -2.50 5.89 -14.41
N ASP A 70 -2.36 4.60 -14.55
CA ASP A 70 -3.07 3.86 -15.59
C ASP A 70 -3.23 2.39 -15.22
N LEU A 71 -4.08 1.71 -15.99
CA LEU A 71 -4.35 0.30 -15.93
C LEU A 71 -3.88 -0.34 -17.24
N THR A 72 -2.97 -1.30 -17.15
CA THR A 72 -2.50 -2.01 -18.34
C THR A 72 -3.60 -2.92 -18.92
N PRO A 73 -3.51 -3.32 -20.21
CA PRO A 73 -4.46 -4.27 -20.80
C PRO A 73 -4.57 -5.59 -20.02
N ASP A 74 -3.48 -6.01 -19.36
CA ASP A 74 -3.42 -7.22 -18.53
C ASP A 74 -3.90 -6.99 -17.10
N ALA A 75 -4.53 -5.83 -16.83
CA ALA A 75 -5.09 -5.45 -15.54
C ALA A 75 -4.07 -5.26 -14.39
N TYR A 76 -2.81 -4.97 -14.71
CA TYR A 76 -1.87 -4.39 -13.75
C TYR A 76 -2.09 -2.89 -13.69
N TRP A 77 -2.01 -2.30 -12.50
CA TRP A 77 -2.06 -0.86 -12.35
C TRP A 77 -0.72 -0.30 -11.88
N TRP A 78 -0.51 0.96 -12.20
CA TRP A 78 0.63 1.73 -11.73
C TRP A 78 0.23 3.19 -11.44
N VAL A 79 0.96 3.79 -10.52
CA VAL A 79 0.85 5.22 -10.18
C VAL A 79 2.25 5.80 -10.21
N LYS A 80 2.46 6.80 -11.05
CA LYS A 80 3.70 7.59 -11.07
C LYS A 80 3.49 8.85 -10.23
N LEU A 81 4.41 9.10 -9.32
CA LEU A 81 4.36 10.23 -8.42
C LEU A 81 5.72 10.92 -8.28
N ASN A 82 5.70 12.20 -7.97
CA ASN A 82 6.85 12.95 -7.50
C ASN A 82 6.84 13.02 -5.98
N ILE A 83 8.04 13.01 -5.38
CA ILE A 83 8.25 13.42 -4.00
C ILE A 83 9.12 14.67 -4.06
N ASN A 84 8.59 15.80 -3.58
CA ASN A 84 9.33 17.06 -3.56
C ASN A 84 10.51 16.97 -2.60
N ILE A 85 11.70 16.78 -3.15
CA ILE A 85 12.93 16.56 -2.37
C ILE A 85 13.39 17.80 -1.57
N GLU A 86 12.87 18.99 -1.90
CA GLU A 86 13.12 20.20 -1.14
C GLU A 86 12.25 20.33 0.10
N HIS A 87 11.21 19.49 0.21
CA HIS A 87 10.36 19.44 1.38
C HIS A 87 11.09 18.78 2.55
N THR A 88 10.96 19.33 3.75
CA THR A 88 11.66 18.84 4.94
C THR A 88 11.38 17.36 5.25
N LEU A 89 10.17 16.89 4.96
CA LEU A 89 9.72 15.51 5.20
C LEU A 89 9.95 14.56 4.01
N ALA A 90 10.56 15.02 2.91
CA ALA A 90 10.69 14.20 1.71
C ALA A 90 11.31 12.82 1.98
N TRP A 91 12.38 12.79 2.75
CA TRP A 91 13.10 11.55 3.06
C TRP A 91 12.35 10.68 4.06
N ASN A 92 11.62 11.24 5.00
CA ASN A 92 10.73 10.52 5.90
C ASN A 92 9.64 9.81 5.09
N VAL A 93 9.01 10.52 4.14
CA VAL A 93 8.01 9.98 3.23
C VAL A 93 8.56 8.86 2.36
N VAL A 94 9.76 9.04 1.77
CA VAL A 94 10.42 7.99 0.98
C VAL A 94 10.68 6.74 1.81
N GLN A 95 11.15 6.91 3.05
CA GLN A 95 11.47 5.80 3.95
C GLN A 95 10.19 5.06 4.38
N GLU A 96 9.14 5.77 4.77
CA GLU A 96 7.87 5.17 5.18
C GLU A 96 7.18 4.45 4.01
N LEU A 97 7.07 5.09 2.86
CA LEU A 97 6.51 4.44 1.66
C LEU A 97 7.35 3.24 1.23
N GLY A 98 8.67 3.38 1.22
CA GLY A 98 9.58 2.27 0.89
C GLY A 98 9.46 1.12 1.88
N PHE A 99 9.33 1.41 3.17
CA PHE A 99 9.14 0.41 4.21
C PHE A 99 7.80 -0.32 4.05
N VAL A 100 6.70 0.42 3.91
CA VAL A 100 5.36 -0.16 3.85
C VAL A 100 5.11 -0.93 2.54
N LEU A 101 5.62 -0.40 1.41
CA LEU A 101 5.32 -0.93 0.08
C LEU A 101 6.28 -2.02 -0.40
N ASN A 102 7.57 -1.95 -0.03
CA ASN A 102 8.59 -2.87 -0.51
C ASN A 102 9.15 -3.76 0.58
N TYR A 103 9.07 -3.29 1.84
CA TYR A 103 9.74 -4.02 2.87
C TYR A 103 9.04 -5.35 3.11
N ILE A 104 9.82 -6.38 2.97
CA ILE A 104 9.48 -7.71 3.43
C ILE A 104 9.56 -7.69 4.95
N SER A 105 8.68 -6.91 5.59
CA SER A 105 8.40 -7.19 6.98
C SER A 105 7.91 -8.62 7.02
N VAL A 106 8.53 -9.40 7.85
CA VAL A 106 8.37 -10.86 7.97
C VAL A 106 6.90 -11.31 8.10
N GLN A 107 5.96 -10.38 8.21
CA GLN A 107 4.59 -10.70 8.53
C GLN A 107 3.58 -10.43 7.41
N GLU A 108 3.74 -9.39 6.57
CA GLU A 108 2.71 -9.07 5.56
C GLU A 108 3.24 -8.11 4.46
N PRO A 109 4.03 -8.59 3.48
CA PRO A 109 4.43 -7.76 2.35
C PRO A 109 3.20 -7.40 1.51
N LEU A 110 3.08 -6.14 1.13
CA LEU A 110 2.09 -5.74 0.13
C LEU A 110 2.54 -6.24 -1.25
N PRO A 111 1.59 -6.67 -2.09
CA PRO A 111 1.88 -7.13 -3.45
C PRO A 111 2.09 -5.95 -4.41
N THR A 112 3.04 -5.10 -4.05
CA THR A 112 3.38 -3.87 -4.78
C THR A 112 4.89 -3.74 -4.91
N VAL A 113 5.32 -2.89 -5.85
CA VAL A 113 6.69 -2.43 -5.98
C VAL A 113 6.69 -0.91 -6.00
N PHE A 114 7.50 -0.30 -5.16
CA PHE A 114 7.76 1.13 -5.13
C PHE A 114 9.24 1.38 -5.46
N LYS A 115 9.50 2.06 -6.56
CA LYS A 115 10.85 2.26 -7.09
C LYS A 115 11.03 3.63 -7.74
N PRO A 116 12.25 4.22 -7.72
CA PRO A 116 12.54 5.44 -8.45
C PRO A 116 12.54 5.17 -9.97
N VAL A 117 12.00 6.13 -10.74
CA VAL A 117 11.91 6.06 -12.21
C VAL A 117 12.33 7.36 -12.90
N SER A 118 13.00 8.24 -12.18
CA SER A 118 13.53 9.47 -12.77
C SER A 118 14.49 9.17 -13.91
N PRO A 119 14.43 9.92 -15.02
CA PRO A 119 15.43 9.81 -16.07
C PRO A 119 16.81 10.21 -15.51
N PRO A 120 17.89 9.75 -16.16
CA PRO A 120 19.23 10.14 -15.72
C PRO A 120 19.44 11.65 -15.82
N PRO A 121 20.26 12.25 -14.94
CA PRO A 121 20.43 13.71 -14.83
C PRO A 121 20.77 14.42 -16.14
N TYR A 122 21.52 13.79 -17.04
CA TYR A 122 21.88 14.36 -18.32
C TYR A 122 20.71 14.49 -19.32
N LEU A 123 19.55 13.85 -19.05
CA LEU A 123 18.36 13.95 -19.88
C LEU A 123 17.35 14.98 -19.35
N ASN A 124 17.43 15.37 -18.08
CA ASN A 124 16.46 16.28 -17.44
C ASN A 124 17.08 17.52 -16.81
N GLY A 125 18.28 17.92 -17.25
CA GLY A 125 18.88 19.20 -16.85
C GLY A 125 19.54 19.21 -15.47
N GLY A 126 19.45 18.14 -14.70
CA GLY A 126 20.10 18.02 -13.40
C GLY A 126 19.40 17.08 -12.41
N PRO A 127 20.07 16.74 -11.33
CA PRO A 127 19.53 15.77 -10.36
C PRO A 127 18.38 16.30 -9.49
N ASN A 128 18.09 17.60 -9.54
CA ASN A 128 17.19 18.24 -8.59
C ASN A 128 15.77 18.48 -9.12
N GLU A 129 15.54 18.30 -10.43
CA GLU A 129 14.27 18.72 -11.02
C GLU A 129 13.20 17.62 -11.02
N PHE A 130 13.58 16.34 -11.03
CA PHE A 130 12.63 15.24 -11.18
C PHE A 130 13.02 13.99 -10.40
N LEU A 131 12.67 13.92 -9.14
CA LEU A 131 12.71 12.66 -8.43
C LEU A 131 11.32 12.00 -8.49
N SER A 132 11.09 11.26 -9.57
CA SER A 132 9.83 10.52 -9.76
C SER A 132 9.96 9.09 -9.30
N TRP A 133 8.86 8.58 -8.77
CA TRP A 133 8.71 7.22 -8.29
C TRP A 133 7.53 6.56 -8.99
N VAL A 134 7.53 5.26 -9.02
CA VAL A 134 6.36 4.49 -9.44
C VAL A 134 5.99 3.50 -8.36
N LEU A 135 4.69 3.44 -8.08
CA LEU A 135 4.04 2.38 -7.33
C LEU A 135 3.29 1.52 -8.33
N GLU A 136 3.57 0.23 -8.37
CA GLU A 136 2.92 -0.70 -9.29
C GLU A 136 2.48 -1.99 -8.59
N SER A 137 1.37 -2.57 -9.02
CA SER A 137 0.90 -3.86 -8.55
C SER A 137 1.79 -4.98 -9.11
N THR A 138 2.07 -6.01 -8.30
CA THR A 138 2.81 -7.21 -8.74
C THR A 138 1.91 -8.26 -9.37
N TYR A 139 0.60 -8.15 -9.20
CA TYR A 139 -0.41 -9.04 -9.76
C TYR A 139 -1.58 -8.25 -10.33
N ASN A 140 -2.26 -8.80 -11.32
CA ASN A 140 -3.37 -8.18 -12.03
C ASN A 140 -4.75 -8.24 -11.30
N TYR A 141 -4.77 -8.75 -10.08
CA TYR A 141 -5.98 -8.84 -9.25
C TYR A 141 -5.90 -8.01 -7.97
N ILE A 142 -4.94 -7.12 -7.84
CA ILE A 142 -4.76 -6.30 -6.65
C ILE A 142 -5.66 -5.08 -6.70
N ASP A 143 -6.65 -5.01 -5.81
CA ASP A 143 -7.53 -3.86 -5.71
C ASP A 143 -6.78 -2.64 -5.16
N PRO A 144 -6.73 -1.51 -5.90
CA PRO A 144 -6.12 -0.28 -5.41
C PRO A 144 -6.76 0.26 -4.12
N LYS A 145 -8.08 0.04 -3.90
CA LYS A 145 -8.76 0.42 -2.64
C LYS A 145 -8.26 -0.39 -1.46
N TRP A 146 -7.96 -1.66 -1.69
CA TRP A 146 -7.36 -2.49 -0.63
C TRP A 146 -5.96 -1.99 -0.29
N ILE A 147 -5.12 -1.67 -1.29
CA ILE A 147 -3.80 -1.06 -1.05
C ILE A 147 -3.93 0.25 -0.28
N LYS A 148 -4.86 1.13 -0.67
CA LYS A 148 -5.16 2.38 0.05
C LYS A 148 -5.48 2.11 1.53
N SER A 149 -6.36 1.15 1.82
CA SER A 149 -6.72 0.83 3.21
C SER A 149 -5.54 0.26 4.02
N MET A 150 -4.66 -0.49 3.37
CA MET A 150 -3.44 -1.01 4.00
C MET A 150 -2.43 0.10 4.29
N LEU A 151 -2.31 1.09 3.39
CA LEU A 151 -1.47 2.27 3.61
C LEU A 151 -2.00 3.13 4.75
N GLU A 152 -3.29 3.41 4.80
CA GLU A 152 -3.92 4.15 5.92
C GLU A 152 -3.67 3.50 7.29
N GLY A 153 -3.64 2.18 7.34
CA GLY A 153 -3.39 1.43 8.57
C GLY A 153 -1.92 1.32 8.98
N ARG A 154 -0.97 1.71 8.11
CA ARG A 154 0.47 1.49 8.29
C ARG A 154 1.32 2.75 8.24
N LEU A 155 0.84 3.80 7.57
CA LEU A 155 1.50 5.10 7.52
C LEU A 155 1.15 5.92 8.77
N PRO A 156 1.95 6.97 9.08
CA PRO A 156 1.60 7.95 10.10
C PRO A 156 0.16 8.46 9.92
N ASN A 157 -0.62 8.56 10.98
CA ASN A 157 -2.05 8.84 10.91
C ASN A 157 -2.46 9.95 11.90
N PRO A 158 -3.18 11.01 11.50
CA PRO A 158 -3.62 11.31 10.12
C PRO A 158 -2.46 11.55 9.15
N VAL A 159 -2.62 11.05 7.91
CA VAL A 159 -1.57 11.09 6.88
C VAL A 159 -1.24 12.52 6.45
N GLU A 160 -2.23 13.39 6.42
CA GLU A 160 -2.11 14.81 6.05
C GLU A 160 -1.46 15.68 7.14
N ASP A 161 -1.30 15.17 8.35
CA ASP A 161 -0.67 15.90 9.44
C ASP A 161 0.85 15.68 9.43
N GLU A 162 1.57 16.69 8.98
CA GLU A 162 3.03 16.67 8.84
C GLU A 162 3.75 16.32 10.14
N SER A 163 3.19 16.68 11.30
CA SER A 163 3.81 16.40 12.60
C SER A 163 3.91 14.91 12.93
N ASN A 164 3.13 14.07 12.25
CA ASN A 164 3.19 12.61 12.42
C ASN A 164 4.35 11.96 11.67
N TRP A 165 4.98 12.70 10.74
CA TRP A 165 6.04 12.20 9.87
C TRP A 165 7.46 12.54 10.36
N GLU A 166 7.59 13.25 11.49
CA GLU A 166 8.86 13.65 12.10
C GLU A 166 9.59 12.52 12.84
#